data_937cc28b891e4b3d0ba228066db33714
#
_entry.id   937cc28b891e4b3d0ba228066db33714
#
_cell.length_a   1.000
_cell.length_b   1.000
_cell.length_c   1.000
_cell.angle_alpha   90.00
_cell.angle_beta   90.00
_cell.angle_gamma   90.00
#
_symmetry.space_group_name_H-M   'P 1'
#
loop_
_entity.id
_entity.type
_entity.pdbx_description
1 polymer ?
#
loop_
_entity_poly.entity_id
_entity_poly.type
_entity_poly.pdbx_seq_one_letter_code
_entity_poly.pdbx_strand_id
1 'polypeptide(L)'
;MKNFVAIDFETANYEPTSICSVGLVVVRGGEITQRMHRLVCPEPDYYIRRFSEQVHGIYPADTCGAPTFDAVWSEIVPWVEGLPFVAHNKAFDERVL
;
A
#
# COMPACT_ATOMS: atom_id res chain seq x y z
N MET A 1 11.66 -18.23 2.97
CA MET A 1 11.33 -17.78 1.61
C MET A 1 12.32 -16.71 1.19
N LYS A 2 13.05 -16.95 0.12
CA LYS A 2 14.13 -16.04 -0.28
C LYS A 2 13.73 -15.03 -1.34
N ASN A 3 12.64 -15.29 -2.05
CA ASN A 3 12.17 -14.41 -3.10
C ASN A 3 10.70 -14.10 -2.84
N PHE A 4 10.41 -12.85 -2.56
CA PHE A 4 9.04 -12.44 -2.26
C PHE A 4 8.92 -10.92 -2.33
N VAL A 5 7.69 -10.46 -2.32
CA VAL A 5 7.38 -9.02 -2.21
C VAL A 5 6.58 -8.83 -0.93
N ALA A 6 7.09 -7.99 -0.05
CA ALA A 6 6.34 -7.54 1.12
C ALA A 6 5.58 -6.28 0.70
N ILE A 7 4.27 -6.30 0.87
CA ILE A 7 3.40 -5.20 0.44
C ILE A 7 2.59 -4.69 1.62
N ASP A 8 2.45 -3.37 1.69
CA ASP A 8 1.77 -2.70 2.78
C ASP A 8 0.85 -1.64 2.22
N PHE A 9 -0.41 -1.62 2.67
CA PHE A 9 -1.41 -0.67 2.23
C PHE A 9 -1.91 0.16 3.39
N GLU A 10 -2.23 1.42 3.11
CA GLU A 10 -3.02 2.23 4.02
C GLU A 10 -4.31 2.61 3.32
N THR A 11 -5.40 2.67 4.09
CA THR A 11 -6.71 3.04 3.54
C THR A 11 -7.21 4.33 4.17
N ALA A 12 -7.98 5.09 3.39
CA ALA A 12 -8.53 6.36 3.84
C ALA A 12 -9.77 6.19 4.71
N ASN A 13 -10.53 5.12 4.45
CA ASN A 13 -11.78 4.83 5.15
C ASN A 13 -11.99 3.33 5.24
N TYR A 14 -13.20 2.91 5.68
CA TYR A 14 -13.47 1.48 5.88
C TYR A 14 -13.69 0.68 4.59
N GLU A 15 -13.80 1.36 3.46
CA GLU A 15 -13.94 0.64 2.20
C GLU A 15 -12.58 0.07 1.79
N PRO A 16 -12.49 -1.23 1.46
CA PRO A 16 -11.21 -1.84 1.08
C PRO A 16 -10.58 -1.22 -0.15
N THR A 17 -11.38 -0.60 -1.01
CA THR A 17 -10.91 0.05 -2.23
C THR A 17 -10.30 1.43 -1.97
N SER A 18 -10.43 1.96 -0.75
CA SER A 18 -9.96 3.30 -0.43
C SER A 18 -8.47 3.35 -0.11
N ILE A 19 -7.67 2.58 -0.82
CA ILE A 19 -6.22 2.59 -0.65
C ILE A 19 -5.69 3.99 -0.95
N CYS A 20 -4.95 4.55 0.00
CA CYS A 20 -4.34 5.88 -0.15
C CYS A 20 -2.82 5.83 -0.18
N SER A 21 -2.23 4.70 0.14
CA SER A 21 -0.80 4.48 -0.09
C SER A 21 -0.52 3.01 -0.27
N VAL A 22 0.55 2.73 -1.00
CA VAL A 22 1.09 1.39 -1.14
C VAL A 22 2.61 1.46 -1.00
N GLY A 23 3.13 0.59 -0.15
CA GLY A 23 4.56 0.42 0.00
C GLY A 23 4.94 -1.01 -0.33
N LEU A 24 6.08 -1.21 -0.95
CA LEU A 24 6.55 -2.56 -1.16
C LEU A 24 8.07 -2.66 -1.09
N VAL A 25 8.48 -3.87 -0.74
CA VAL A 25 9.88 -4.24 -0.65
C VAL A 25 10.04 -5.53 -1.42
N VAL A 26 10.91 -5.53 -2.39
CA VAL A 26 11.21 -6.71 -3.20
C VAL A 26 12.44 -7.39 -2.65
N VAL A 27 12.31 -8.68 -2.35
CA VAL A 27 13.41 -9.49 -1.81
C VAL A 27 13.73 -10.59 -2.82
N ARG A 28 14.98 -10.66 -3.23
CA ARG A 28 15.48 -11.70 -4.13
C ARG A 28 16.76 -12.26 -3.55
N GLY A 29 16.82 -13.59 -3.47
CA GLY A 29 18.00 -14.24 -2.91
C GLY A 29 18.26 -13.88 -1.45
N GLY A 30 17.20 -13.52 -0.72
CA GLY A 30 17.33 -13.13 0.68
C GLY A 30 17.75 -11.68 0.88
N GLU A 31 17.91 -10.90 -0.19
CA GLU A 31 18.35 -9.52 -0.11
C GLU A 31 17.27 -8.57 -0.65
N ILE A 32 17.17 -7.39 -0.04
CA ILE A 32 16.29 -6.36 -0.52
C ILE A 32 16.89 -5.76 -1.78
N THR A 33 16.20 -5.92 -2.91
CA THR A 33 16.66 -5.41 -4.20
C THR A 33 15.96 -4.14 -4.62
N GLN A 34 14.78 -3.85 -4.04
CA GLN A 34 14.02 -2.67 -4.42
C GLN A 34 13.03 -2.30 -3.33
N ARG A 35 12.82 -1.00 -3.17
CA ARG A 35 11.79 -0.46 -2.29
C ARG A 35 11.03 0.58 -3.05
N MET A 36 9.74 0.67 -2.81
CA MET A 36 8.95 1.78 -3.36
C MET A 36 7.81 2.13 -2.43
N HIS A 37 7.38 3.37 -2.54
CA HIS A 37 6.20 3.88 -1.84
C HIS A 37 5.50 4.84 -2.78
N ARG A 38 4.17 4.70 -2.88
CA ARG A 38 3.35 5.57 -3.71
C ARG A 38 2.11 6.00 -2.96
N LEU A 39 1.77 7.27 -3.10
CA LEU A 39 0.48 7.76 -2.66
C LEU A 39 -0.53 7.46 -3.76
N VAL A 40 -1.76 7.20 -3.34
CA VAL A 40 -2.84 6.77 -4.24
C VAL A 40 -4.08 7.61 -3.92
N CYS A 41 -4.78 8.04 -4.97
CA CYS A 41 -6.08 8.68 -4.78
C CYS A 41 -7.08 7.62 -4.37
N PRO A 42 -7.61 7.70 -3.14
CA PRO A 42 -8.51 6.65 -2.64
C PRO A 42 -9.86 6.69 -3.33
N GLU A 43 -10.54 5.55 -3.33
CA GLU A 43 -11.86 5.43 -3.93
C GLU A 43 -12.75 4.57 -3.04
N PRO A 44 -13.79 5.12 -2.39
CA PRO A 44 -14.23 6.52 -2.47
C PRO A 44 -13.25 7.49 -1.82
N ASP A 45 -13.19 8.69 -2.35
CA ASP A 45 -12.20 9.70 -1.96
C ASP A 45 -12.70 10.54 -0.80
N TYR A 46 -12.80 9.92 0.37
CA TYR A 46 -12.99 10.64 1.62
C TYR A 46 -12.15 9.97 2.70
N TYR A 47 -11.80 10.72 3.72
CA TYR A 47 -10.96 10.23 4.80
C TYR A 47 -11.72 10.20 6.11
N ILE A 48 -11.55 9.11 6.85
CA ILE A 48 -11.97 9.08 8.24
C ILE A 48 -10.87 9.77 9.02
N ARG A 49 -11.26 10.82 9.75
CA ARG A 49 -10.31 11.67 10.46
C ARG A 49 -9.36 10.89 11.38
N ARG A 50 -9.91 9.91 12.08
CA ARG A 50 -9.11 9.08 12.98
C ARG A 50 -8.01 8.33 12.24
N PHE A 51 -8.29 7.88 11.01
CA PHE A 51 -7.29 7.19 10.21
C PHE A 51 -6.11 8.12 9.89
N SER A 52 -6.41 9.33 9.49
CA SER A 52 -5.36 10.31 9.19
C SER A 52 -4.57 10.70 10.44
N GLU A 53 -5.26 10.97 11.53
CA GLU A 53 -4.62 11.51 12.73
C GLU A 53 -3.92 10.46 13.57
N GLN A 54 -4.41 9.23 13.59
CA GLN A 54 -3.94 8.22 14.54
C GLN A 54 -3.32 6.99 13.90
N VAL A 55 -3.47 6.79 12.59
CA VAL A 55 -3.00 5.57 11.96
C VAL A 55 -1.85 5.82 10.99
N HIS A 56 -2.08 6.61 9.94
CA HIS A 56 -1.07 6.71 8.88
C HIS A 56 -0.55 8.11 8.59
N GLY A 57 -1.19 9.14 9.12
CA GLY A 57 -0.73 10.50 8.88
C GLY A 57 -0.91 11.02 7.46
N ILE A 58 -1.74 10.36 6.66
CA ILE A 58 -2.03 10.78 5.29
C ILE A 58 -3.35 11.53 5.29
N TYR A 59 -3.38 12.69 4.66
CA TYR A 59 -4.53 13.59 4.64
C TYR A 59 -5.03 13.79 3.22
N PRO A 60 -6.26 14.27 3.04
CA PRO A 60 -6.81 14.49 1.69
C PRO A 60 -5.90 15.32 0.78
N ALA A 61 -5.23 16.31 1.34
CA ALA A 61 -4.34 17.16 0.55
C ALA A 61 -3.15 16.38 -0.02
N ASP A 62 -2.74 15.31 0.64
CA ASP A 62 -1.57 14.53 0.22
C ASP A 62 -1.88 13.69 -1.01
N THR A 63 -3.11 13.26 -1.18
CA THR A 63 -3.49 12.36 -2.27
C THR A 63 -4.39 13.02 -3.31
N CYS A 64 -4.64 14.30 -3.17
CA CYS A 64 -5.52 15.06 -4.06
C CYS A 64 -5.10 15.00 -5.53
N GLY A 65 -3.81 14.98 -5.80
CA GLY A 65 -3.30 14.86 -7.17
C GLY A 65 -2.66 13.51 -7.47
N ALA A 66 -2.85 12.54 -6.59
CA ALA A 66 -2.22 11.23 -6.76
C ALA A 66 -2.95 10.39 -7.81
N PRO A 67 -2.25 9.43 -8.44
CA PRO A 67 -2.88 8.53 -9.40
C PRO A 67 -3.83 7.55 -8.69
N THR A 68 -4.71 6.95 -9.45
CA THR A 68 -5.59 5.89 -8.95
C THR A 68 -4.78 4.63 -8.67
N PHE A 69 -5.37 3.71 -7.92
CA PHE A 69 -4.71 2.45 -7.61
C PHE A 69 -4.37 1.65 -8.87
N ASP A 70 -5.27 1.63 -9.86
CA ASP A 70 -5.03 0.91 -11.11
C ASP A 70 -3.78 1.41 -11.80
N ALA A 71 -3.58 2.72 -11.83
CA ALA A 71 -2.40 3.32 -12.47
C ALA A 71 -1.13 2.95 -11.72
N VAL A 72 -1.18 3.00 -10.38
CA VAL A 72 -0.03 2.63 -9.55
C VAL A 72 0.28 1.15 -9.69
N TRP A 73 -0.74 0.31 -9.69
CA TRP A 73 -0.55 -1.13 -9.81
C TRP A 73 0.09 -1.51 -11.14
N SER A 74 -0.31 -0.83 -12.23
CA SER A 74 0.30 -1.05 -13.53
C SER A 74 1.79 -0.73 -13.53
N GLU A 75 2.19 0.26 -12.75
CA GLU A 75 3.61 0.59 -12.58
C GLU A 75 4.36 -0.49 -11.81
N ILE A 76 3.70 -1.08 -10.81
CA ILE A 76 4.32 -2.04 -9.91
C ILE A 76 4.50 -3.43 -10.54
N VAL A 77 3.53 -3.86 -11.33
CA VAL A 77 3.46 -5.23 -11.86
C VAL A 77 4.76 -5.73 -12.48
N PRO A 78 5.45 -4.96 -13.33
CA PRO A 78 6.70 -5.46 -13.92
C PRO A 78 7.80 -5.78 -12.90
N TRP A 79 7.75 -5.14 -11.73
CA TRP A 79 8.80 -5.32 -10.71
C TRP A 79 8.58 -6.55 -9.84
N VAL A 80 7.34 -7.05 -9.79
CA VAL A 80 6.96 -8.09 -8.84
C VAL A 80 6.49 -9.35 -9.53
N GLU A 81 6.54 -9.38 -10.84
CA GLU A 81 6.05 -10.49 -11.63
C GLU A 81 6.73 -11.78 -11.26
N GLY A 82 5.93 -12.81 -11.03
CA GLY A 82 6.44 -14.12 -10.67
C GLY A 82 6.81 -14.30 -9.20
N LEU A 83 6.66 -13.26 -8.39
CA LEU A 83 7.02 -13.35 -6.97
C LEU A 83 5.78 -13.51 -6.10
N PRO A 84 5.85 -14.31 -5.04
CA PRO A 84 4.77 -14.39 -4.08
C PRO A 84 4.69 -13.11 -3.25
N PHE A 85 3.50 -12.74 -2.84
CA PHE A 85 3.25 -11.56 -2.04
C PHE A 85 3.04 -11.93 -0.58
N VAL A 86 3.63 -11.12 0.29
CA VAL A 86 3.42 -11.21 1.73
C VAL A 86 2.81 -9.88 2.15
N ALA A 87 1.58 -9.91 2.63
CA ALA A 87 0.92 -8.71 3.11
C ALA A 87 1.51 -8.31 4.46
N HIS A 88 1.83 -7.04 4.59
CA HIS A 88 2.33 -6.49 5.83
C HIS A 88 1.52 -5.24 6.16
N ASN A 89 0.34 -5.46 6.74
CA ASN A 89 -0.51 -4.40 7.22
C ASN A 89 -0.70 -4.62 8.72
N LYS A 90 -0.04 -3.81 9.50
CA LYS A 90 0.04 -4.00 10.94
C LYS A 90 -1.33 -3.99 11.61
N ALA A 91 -2.17 -3.04 11.27
CA ALA A 91 -3.50 -2.96 11.85
C ALA A 91 -4.38 -4.11 11.40
N PHE A 92 -4.23 -4.53 10.16
CA PHE A 92 -4.98 -5.64 9.60
C PHE A 92 -4.52 -6.96 10.22
N ASP A 93 -3.22 -7.15 10.34
CA ASP A 93 -2.63 -8.36 10.89
C ASP A 93 -3.07 -8.58 12.33
N GLU A 94 -3.14 -7.53 13.12
CA GLU A 94 -3.57 -7.62 14.49
C GLU A 94 -5.01 -8.11 14.64
N ARG A 95 -5.83 -7.90 13.63
CA ARG A 95 -7.22 -8.35 13.64
C ARG A 95 -7.41 -9.73 13.04
N VAL A 96 -6.60 -10.08 12.08
CA VAL A 96 -6.73 -11.35 11.38
C VAL A 96 -5.97 -12.46 12.07
N LEU A 97 -4.85 -12.13 12.63
CA LEU A 97 -4.02 -13.08 13.33
C LEU A 97 -4.27 -13.06 14.83
#